data_a8e7401be9087a798ddae87fd128eb14
#
_entry.id   a8e7401be9087a798ddae87fd128eb14
#
_cell.length_a   1.000
_cell.length_b   1.000
_cell.length_c   1.000
_cell.angle_alpha   90.00
_cell.angle_beta   90.00
_cell.angle_gamma   90.00
#
_symmetry.space_group_name_H-M   'P 1'
#
loop_
_entity.id
_entity.type
_entity.pdbx_description
1 polymer ?
#
loop_
_entity_poly.entity_id
_entity_poly.type
_entity_poly.pdbx_seq_one_letter_code
_entity_poly.pdbx_strand_id
1 'polypeptide(L)'
;VPVMRAATLTCLPKITGSHPFAENACRLLEKAEGSFVDLIGEKRDCTKEYIPVTVTADGVWQGRRVKYEESFGNRCVLLRERGLVFDF
;
A
#
# COMPACT_ATOMS: atom_id res chain seq x y z
N VAL A 1 10.99 -19.79 -3.49
CA VAL A 1 9.93 -19.23 -4.34
C VAL A 1 9.32 -18.05 -3.62
N PRO A 2 9.35 -16.85 -4.23
CA PRO A 2 8.74 -15.69 -3.60
C PRO A 2 7.24 -15.88 -3.47
N VAL A 3 6.71 -15.52 -2.30
CA VAL A 3 5.27 -15.53 -2.09
C VAL A 3 4.71 -14.23 -2.65
N MET A 4 3.81 -14.35 -3.61
CA MET A 4 3.11 -13.20 -4.16
C MET A 4 1.72 -13.12 -3.54
N ARG A 5 1.39 -11.95 -3.04
CA ARG A 5 0.05 -11.66 -2.51
C ARG A 5 -0.53 -10.50 -3.29
N ALA A 6 -1.80 -10.57 -3.56
CA ALA A 6 -2.50 -9.53 -4.28
C ALA A 6 -3.83 -9.23 -3.62
N ALA A 7 -4.22 -7.97 -3.70
CA ALA A 7 -5.53 -7.53 -3.23
C ALA A 7 -6.08 -6.48 -4.18
N THR A 8 -7.39 -6.41 -4.25
CA THR A 8 -8.08 -5.38 -5.00
C THR A 8 -8.69 -4.38 -4.03
N LEU A 9 -8.84 -3.14 -4.47
CA LEU A 9 -9.40 -2.08 -3.66
C LEU A 9 -10.11 -1.07 -4.54
N THR A 10 -11.35 -0.79 -4.21
CA THR A 10 -12.13 0.28 -4.83
C THR A 10 -12.62 1.20 -3.72
N CYS A 11 -12.38 2.49 -3.86
CA CYS A 11 -12.75 3.48 -2.84
C CYS A 11 -14.01 4.26 -3.18
N LEU A 12 -14.30 4.44 -4.46
CA LEU A 12 -15.46 5.17 -4.95
C LEU A 12 -16.15 4.39 -6.07
N PRO A 13 -17.46 4.43 -6.17
CA PRO A 13 -18.45 5.09 -5.28
C PRO A 13 -18.67 4.36 -3.96
N LYS A 14 -18.20 3.15 -3.84
CA LYS A 14 -18.29 2.30 -2.66
C LYS A 14 -16.93 1.72 -2.34
N ILE A 15 -16.66 1.51 -1.06
CA ILE A 15 -15.45 0.80 -0.63
C ILE A 15 -15.69 -0.70 -0.84
N THR A 16 -14.96 -1.30 -1.76
CA THR A 16 -15.04 -2.72 -2.10
C THR A 16 -13.65 -3.28 -2.40
N GLY A 17 -13.57 -4.59 -2.59
CA GLY A 17 -12.34 -5.26 -2.95
C GLY A 17 -11.93 -6.30 -1.92
N SER A 18 -10.84 -7.01 -2.19
CA SER A 18 -10.36 -8.09 -1.33
C SER A 18 -9.39 -7.62 -0.24
N HIS A 19 -9.03 -6.35 -0.22
CA HIS A 19 -8.10 -5.81 0.79
C HIS A 19 -8.71 -5.98 2.20
N PRO A 20 -7.98 -6.60 3.15
CA PRO A 20 -8.52 -6.85 4.49
C PRO A 20 -8.82 -5.59 5.31
N PHE A 21 -8.19 -4.47 4.97
CA PHE A 21 -8.40 -3.17 5.63
C PHE A 21 -8.83 -2.12 4.63
N ALA A 22 -9.79 -2.46 3.79
CA ALA A 22 -10.20 -1.61 2.66
C ALA A 22 -10.58 -0.19 3.07
N GLU A 23 -11.37 -0.05 4.13
CA GLU A 23 -11.80 1.28 4.60
C GLU A 23 -10.61 2.14 5.03
N ASN A 24 -9.71 1.57 5.83
CA ASN A 24 -8.54 2.31 6.31
C ASN A 24 -7.58 2.61 5.17
N ALA A 25 -7.40 1.68 4.24
CA ALA A 25 -6.57 1.89 3.07
C ALA A 25 -7.10 3.03 2.20
N CYS A 26 -8.42 3.08 2.00
CA CYS A 26 -9.04 4.17 1.25
C CYS A 26 -8.84 5.52 1.93
N ARG A 27 -8.92 5.58 3.25
CA ARG A 27 -8.65 6.82 4.00
C ARG A 27 -7.22 7.31 3.82
N LEU A 28 -6.25 6.39 3.87
CA LEU A 28 -4.85 6.75 3.66
C LEU A 28 -4.62 7.27 2.25
N LEU A 29 -5.22 6.63 1.25
CA LEU A 29 -5.11 7.06 -0.14
C LEU A 29 -5.77 8.43 -0.35
N GLU A 30 -6.90 8.70 0.30
CA GLU A 30 -7.54 10.01 0.21
C GLU A 30 -6.66 11.11 0.80
N LYS A 31 -6.03 10.87 1.94
CA LYS A 31 -5.11 11.83 2.54
C LYS A 31 -3.90 12.10 1.67
N ALA A 32 -3.43 11.10 0.96
CA ALA A 32 -2.30 11.20 0.04
C ALA A 32 -2.73 11.65 -1.36
N GLU A 33 -4.02 11.87 -1.58
CA GLU A 33 -4.58 12.28 -2.88
C GLU A 33 -4.22 11.29 -4.00
N GLY A 34 -4.19 10.01 -3.67
CA GLY A 34 -3.85 8.94 -4.63
C GLY A 34 -2.36 8.78 -4.91
N SER A 35 -1.50 9.54 -4.24
CA SER A 35 -0.05 9.45 -4.42
C SER A 35 0.54 8.44 -3.44
N PHE A 36 1.06 7.33 -3.94
CA PHE A 36 1.62 6.28 -3.08
C PHE A 36 2.88 6.71 -2.35
N VAL A 37 3.67 7.63 -2.93
CA VAL A 37 4.87 8.13 -2.26
C VAL A 37 4.54 9.05 -1.09
N ASP A 38 3.33 9.58 -1.03
CA ASP A 38 2.87 10.47 0.03
C ASP A 38 2.06 9.75 1.11
N LEU A 39 1.94 8.42 1.03
CA LEU A 39 1.23 7.64 2.04
C LEU A 39 1.88 7.80 3.41
N ILE A 40 1.03 7.92 4.43
CA ILE A 40 1.48 8.02 5.81
C ILE A 40 1.53 6.62 6.39
N GLY A 41 2.73 6.20 6.80
CA GLY A 41 2.93 4.91 7.40
C GLY A 41 2.73 4.92 8.91
N GLU A 42 3.01 3.78 9.52
CA GLU A 42 2.93 3.59 10.96
C GLU A 42 4.26 3.86 11.61
N LYS A 43 4.24 4.50 12.78
CA LYS A 43 5.45 4.61 13.59
C LYS A 43 5.76 3.24 14.19
N ARG A 44 6.94 2.72 13.87
CA ARG A 44 7.42 1.47 14.46
C ARG A 44 8.93 1.39 14.33
N ASP A 45 9.53 0.67 15.26
CA ASP A 45 10.95 0.36 15.19
C ASP A 45 11.12 -0.90 14.35
N CYS A 46 11.99 -0.83 13.37
CA CYS A 46 12.26 -1.96 12.48
C CYS A 46 13.71 -2.40 12.64
N THR A 47 13.92 -3.72 12.64
CA THR A 47 15.26 -4.28 12.59
C THR A 47 15.86 -4.06 11.20
N LYS A 48 17.18 -4.21 11.10
CA LYS A 48 17.88 -4.05 9.81
C LYS A 48 17.96 -5.38 9.04
N GLU A 49 17.09 -6.30 9.37
CA GLU A 49 17.00 -7.57 8.66
C GLU A 49 16.69 -7.31 7.19
N TYR A 50 17.45 -7.95 6.31
CA TYR A 50 17.27 -7.76 4.88
C TYR A 50 16.53 -8.93 4.25
N ILE A 51 15.21 -8.79 4.16
CA ILE A 51 14.32 -9.71 3.45
C ILE A 51 13.50 -8.84 2.52
N PRO A 52 14.07 -8.48 1.34
CA PRO A 52 13.46 -7.44 0.51
C PRO A 52 12.07 -7.81 0.00
N VAL A 53 11.20 -6.82 -0.02
CA VAL A 53 9.86 -6.94 -0.57
C VAL A 53 9.68 -5.86 -1.64
N THR A 54 9.04 -6.23 -2.74
CA THR A 54 8.67 -5.30 -3.80
C THR A 54 7.17 -5.23 -3.87
N VAL A 55 6.65 -4.01 -3.88
CA VAL A 55 5.20 -3.77 -3.99
C VAL A 55 4.89 -3.02 -5.27
N THR A 56 3.76 -3.33 -5.84
CA THR A 56 3.26 -2.65 -7.03
C THR A 56 1.80 -2.26 -6.82
N ALA A 57 1.41 -1.16 -7.43
CA ALA A 57 0.02 -0.75 -7.49
C ALA A 57 -0.29 -0.27 -8.90
N ASP A 58 -1.43 -0.65 -9.42
CA ASP A 58 -1.88 -0.26 -10.74
C ASP A 58 -3.38 -0.03 -10.68
N GLY A 59 -3.82 1.12 -11.12
CA GLY A 59 -5.23 1.46 -11.07
C GLY A 59 -5.53 2.86 -11.55
N VAL A 60 -6.68 3.36 -11.12
CA VAL A 60 -7.18 4.69 -11.50
C VAL A 60 -7.60 5.41 -10.21
N TRP A 61 -7.16 6.63 -10.04
CA TRP A 61 -7.58 7.50 -8.95
C TRP A 61 -8.13 8.80 -9.52
N GLN A 62 -9.43 9.03 -9.32
CA GLN A 62 -10.12 10.23 -9.81
C GLN A 62 -9.85 10.51 -11.29
N GLY A 63 -9.97 9.47 -12.12
CA GLY A 63 -9.79 9.58 -13.55
C GLY A 63 -8.35 9.56 -14.03
N ARG A 64 -7.38 9.51 -13.13
CA ARG A 64 -5.96 9.48 -13.50
C ARG A 64 -5.38 8.09 -13.28
N ARG A 65 -4.60 7.62 -14.26
CA ARG A 65 -3.90 6.36 -14.15
C ARG A 65 -2.81 6.45 -13.08
N VAL A 66 -2.82 5.48 -12.16
CA VAL A 66 -1.79 5.36 -11.12
C VAL A 66 -1.01 4.10 -11.37
N LYS A 67 0.31 4.23 -11.41
CA LYS A 67 1.21 3.09 -11.51
C LYS A 67 2.38 3.34 -10.58
N TYR A 68 2.62 2.38 -9.67
CA TYR A 68 3.60 2.54 -8.61
C TYR A 68 4.34 1.23 -8.39
N GLU A 69 5.62 1.32 -8.17
CA GLU A 69 6.46 0.19 -7.80
C GLU A 69 7.59 0.67 -6.91
N GLU A 70 7.82 -0.04 -5.81
CA GLU A 70 8.92 0.29 -4.91
C GLU A 70 9.34 -0.96 -4.15
N SER A 71 10.64 -1.03 -3.82
CA SER A 71 11.22 -2.11 -3.04
C SER A 71 11.64 -1.59 -1.68
N PHE A 72 11.48 -2.42 -0.64
CA PHE A 72 11.83 -2.09 0.73
C PHE A 72 12.71 -3.19 1.30
N GLY A 73 13.56 -2.83 2.26
CA GLY A 73 14.49 -3.77 2.88
C GLY A 73 13.83 -4.90 3.63
N ASN A 74 12.64 -4.70 4.16
CA ASN A 74 11.81 -5.73 4.78
C ASN A 74 10.38 -5.23 4.93
N ARG A 75 9.48 -6.15 5.33
CA ARG A 75 8.06 -5.83 5.48
C ARG A 75 7.80 -4.77 6.56
N CYS A 76 8.56 -4.78 7.65
CA CYS A 76 8.42 -3.78 8.71
C CYS A 76 8.68 -2.37 8.16
N VAL A 77 9.72 -2.21 7.38
CA VAL A 77 10.05 -0.92 6.74
C VAL A 77 8.95 -0.51 5.75
N LEU A 78 8.43 -1.46 4.98
CA LEU A 78 7.30 -1.20 4.08
C LEU A 78 6.11 -0.60 4.84
N LEU A 79 5.69 -1.23 5.92
CA LEU A 79 4.54 -0.76 6.69
C LEU A 79 4.82 0.56 7.40
N ARG A 80 6.06 0.78 7.83
CA ARG A 80 6.48 2.04 8.43
C ARG A 80 6.39 3.20 7.43
N GLU A 81 6.77 2.96 6.18
CA GLU A 81 6.84 4.02 5.16
C GLU A 81 5.52 4.20 4.40
N ARG A 82 4.79 3.12 4.13
CA ARG A 82 3.59 3.17 3.28
C ARG A 82 2.29 2.79 3.99
N GLY A 83 2.39 2.31 5.23
CA GLY A 83 1.22 1.98 6.01
C GLY A 83 0.47 0.75 5.53
N LEU A 84 -0.75 0.58 6.02
CA LEU A 84 -1.51 -0.66 5.82
C LEU A 84 -2.10 -0.84 4.42
N VAL A 85 -1.92 0.09 3.51
CA VAL A 85 -2.35 -0.09 2.12
C VAL A 85 -1.73 -1.36 1.52
N PHE A 86 -0.52 -1.71 1.93
CA PHE A 86 0.17 -2.91 1.47
C PHE A 86 0.15 -4.06 2.50
N ASP A 87 -0.68 -3.96 3.51
CA ASP A 87 -0.80 -4.99 4.55
C ASP A 87 -1.89 -6.01 4.19
N PHE A 88 -1.52 -6.91 3.33
CA PHE A 88 -2.43 -7.98 2.90
C PHE A 88 -1.72 -9.29 2.57
#